data_b4460cc00bce900cedd94f73742bccbf
#
_entry.id   b4460cc00bce900cedd94f73742bccbf
#
_cell.length_a   1.000
_cell.length_b   1.000
_cell.length_c   1.000
_cell.angle_alpha   90.00
_cell.angle_beta   90.00
_cell.angle_gamma   90.00
#
_symmetry.space_group_name_H-M   'P 1'
#
loop_
_entity.id
_entity.type
_entity.pdbx_description
1 polymer ?
#
loop_
_entity_poly.entity_id
_entity_poly.type
_entity_poly.pdbx_seq_one_letter_code
_entity_poly.pdbx_strand_id
1 'polypeptide(L)'
;IGVEVVRCDVGDRAVVATLRANGLRLGGEQSGHLVDLHCSTTGDGLLTAVRIAVIGASAARAGRTISAELAGFRRFPQILVNVRVTSKPPFAELSGVAAAARRVEAGLGTEGRLVLRYSGTEPLARIMIEGPDESSIGELAGVLADAIRQEIGAVS
;
A
#
# COMPACT_ATOMS: atom_id res chain seq x y z
N ILE A 1 1.01 8.81 -16.57
CA ILE A 1 1.13 10.29 -16.40
C ILE A 1 2.61 10.72 -16.29
N GLY A 2 3.58 9.82 -16.21
CA GLY A 2 5.01 10.15 -16.16
C GLY A 2 5.45 10.88 -14.88
N VAL A 3 4.72 10.67 -13.78
CA VAL A 3 5.07 11.20 -12.46
C VAL A 3 5.87 10.15 -11.70
N GLU A 4 7.05 10.51 -11.24
CA GLU A 4 7.83 9.67 -10.35
C GLU A 4 7.21 9.64 -8.96
N VAL A 5 7.06 8.44 -8.38
CA VAL A 5 6.52 8.24 -7.04
C VAL A 5 7.58 7.62 -6.15
N VAL A 6 7.99 8.35 -5.12
CA VAL A 6 8.89 7.85 -4.08
C VAL A 6 8.07 7.22 -2.96
N ARG A 7 8.35 5.98 -2.63
CA ARG A 7 7.71 5.27 -1.51
C ARG A 7 8.52 5.42 -0.22
N CYS A 8 7.83 5.50 0.90
CA CYS A 8 8.42 5.60 2.23
C CYS A 8 7.68 4.71 3.23
N ASP A 9 8.19 4.65 4.45
CA ASP A 9 7.51 3.99 5.56
C ASP A 9 6.16 4.66 5.88
N VAL A 10 5.30 3.92 6.56
CA VAL A 10 3.96 4.38 6.97
C VAL A 10 4.08 5.43 8.07
N GLY A 11 3.28 6.47 7.98
CA GLY A 11 3.13 7.53 8.97
C GLY A 11 3.51 8.91 8.45
N ASP A 12 2.72 9.93 8.82
CA ASP A 12 2.90 11.34 8.41
C ASP A 12 4.34 11.82 8.55
N ARG A 13 5.02 11.40 9.64
CA ARG A 13 6.42 11.78 9.89
C ARG A 13 7.35 11.24 8.81
N ALA A 14 7.17 10.00 8.38
CA ALA A 14 7.97 9.37 7.33
C ALA A 14 7.69 10.04 5.98
N VAL A 15 6.42 10.33 5.67
CA VAL A 15 6.02 11.05 4.46
C VAL A 15 6.70 12.43 4.42
N VAL A 16 6.58 13.23 5.48
CA VAL A 16 7.18 14.58 5.56
C VAL A 16 8.71 14.52 5.46
N ALA A 17 9.35 13.58 6.15
CA ALA A 17 10.80 13.41 6.08
C ALA A 17 11.27 13.07 4.67
N THR A 18 10.57 12.15 3.99
CA THR A 18 10.88 11.74 2.61
C THR A 18 10.65 12.89 1.62
N LEU A 19 9.57 13.65 1.76
CA LEU A 19 9.33 14.83 0.93
C LEU A 19 10.47 15.83 1.03
N ARG A 20 10.90 16.16 2.27
CA ARG A 20 11.99 17.12 2.51
C ARG A 20 13.33 16.62 1.98
N ALA A 21 13.66 15.35 2.24
CA ALA A 21 14.93 14.75 1.81
C ALA A 21 15.08 14.72 0.28
N ASN A 22 13.96 14.61 -0.46
CA ASN A 22 13.96 14.50 -1.92
C ASN A 22 13.50 15.78 -2.64
N GLY A 23 13.29 16.88 -1.92
CA GLY A 23 12.80 18.13 -2.52
C GLY A 23 11.40 18.01 -3.14
N LEU A 24 10.61 17.06 -2.65
CA LEU A 24 9.25 16.82 -3.16
C LEU A 24 8.25 17.69 -2.41
N ARG A 25 7.13 17.96 -3.05
CA ARG A 25 6.09 18.83 -2.52
C ARG A 25 4.88 18.08 -1.97
N LEU A 26 4.38 17.13 -2.73
CA LEU A 26 3.13 16.42 -2.44
C LEU A 26 3.41 15.01 -1.97
N GLY A 27 2.74 14.60 -0.90
CA GLY A 27 2.76 13.25 -0.40
C GLY A 27 1.43 12.86 0.21
N GLY A 28 1.25 11.58 0.47
CA GLY A 28 0.03 11.10 1.07
C GLY A 28 0.10 9.64 1.51
N GLU A 29 -0.90 9.24 2.24
CA GLU A 29 -1.07 7.88 2.74
C GLU A 29 -2.40 7.30 2.29
N GLN A 30 -2.51 5.97 2.29
CA GLN A 30 -3.76 5.26 2.02
C GLN A 30 -4.89 5.61 3.01
N SER A 31 -4.52 6.07 4.21
CA SER A 31 -5.46 6.56 5.24
C SER A 31 -6.24 7.82 4.81
N GLY A 32 -5.82 8.47 3.71
CA GLY A 32 -6.42 9.70 3.21
C GLY A 32 -5.72 10.97 3.69
N HIS A 33 -4.65 10.86 4.47
CA HIS A 33 -3.82 12.01 4.81
C HIS A 33 -3.05 12.48 3.59
N LEU A 34 -3.17 13.77 3.27
CA LEU A 34 -2.40 14.43 2.22
C LEU A 34 -1.54 15.53 2.83
N VAL A 35 -0.30 15.61 2.37
CA VAL A 35 0.69 16.61 2.77
C VAL A 35 1.03 17.46 1.54
N ASP A 36 0.90 18.79 1.66
CA ASP A 36 1.41 19.75 0.69
C ASP A 36 2.36 20.72 1.40
N LEU A 37 3.67 20.45 1.28
CA LEU A 37 4.70 21.25 1.97
C LEU A 37 4.77 22.73 1.54
N HIS A 38 4.09 23.12 0.45
CA HIS A 38 3.92 24.54 0.10
C HIS A 38 2.96 25.28 1.03
N CYS A 39 2.04 24.55 1.67
CA CYS A 39 0.94 25.18 2.42
C CYS A 39 0.93 24.76 3.87
N SER A 40 1.44 23.58 4.21
CA SER A 40 1.47 23.08 5.59
C SER A 40 2.72 22.23 5.82
N THR A 41 3.19 22.18 7.05
CA THR A 41 4.34 21.34 7.45
C THR A 41 3.97 19.91 7.79
N THR A 42 2.67 19.59 7.76
CA THR A 42 2.09 18.29 8.11
C THR A 42 0.85 18.01 7.26
N GLY A 43 0.26 16.83 7.39
CA GLY A 43 -1.05 16.53 6.82
C GLY A 43 -2.12 17.46 7.40
N ASP A 44 -2.98 18.01 6.54
CA ASP A 44 -4.05 18.92 6.90
C ASP A 44 -5.32 18.60 6.09
N GLY A 45 -6.31 18.02 6.78
CA GLY A 45 -7.56 17.60 6.16
C GLY A 45 -8.41 18.78 5.69
N LEU A 46 -8.39 19.91 6.41
CA LEU A 46 -9.16 21.10 6.04
C LEU A 46 -8.56 21.76 4.78
N LEU A 47 -7.24 21.91 4.74
CA LEU A 47 -6.53 22.39 3.57
C LEU A 47 -6.81 21.49 2.35
N THR A 48 -6.76 20.17 2.54
CA THR A 48 -7.07 19.17 1.50
C THR A 48 -8.49 19.36 0.99
N ALA A 49 -9.47 19.51 1.89
CA ALA A 49 -10.88 19.71 1.50
C ALA A 49 -11.07 21.00 0.67
N VAL A 50 -10.45 22.10 1.08
CA VAL A 50 -10.49 23.38 0.34
C VAL A 50 -9.88 23.21 -1.06
N ARG A 51 -8.74 22.51 -1.18
CA ARG A 51 -8.11 22.26 -2.48
C ARG A 51 -8.98 21.43 -3.40
N ILE A 52 -9.58 20.37 -2.88
CA ILE A 52 -10.52 19.53 -3.65
C ILE A 52 -11.73 20.35 -4.10
N ALA A 53 -12.27 21.21 -3.23
CA ALA A 53 -13.38 22.11 -3.59
C ALA A 53 -12.99 23.08 -4.71
N VAL A 54 -11.77 23.64 -4.68
CA VAL A 54 -11.26 24.52 -5.74
C VAL A 54 -11.12 23.76 -7.08
N ILE A 55 -10.57 22.54 -7.05
CA ILE A 55 -10.48 21.67 -8.24
C ILE A 55 -11.87 21.38 -8.78
N GLY A 56 -12.82 21.01 -7.91
CA GLY A 56 -14.20 20.75 -8.30
C GLY A 56 -14.90 21.95 -8.93
N ALA A 57 -14.71 23.14 -8.34
CA ALA A 57 -15.27 24.38 -8.89
C ALA A 57 -14.65 24.73 -10.27
N SER A 58 -13.33 24.49 -10.44
CA SER A 58 -12.66 24.68 -11.72
C SER A 58 -13.16 23.69 -12.79
N ALA A 59 -13.31 22.41 -12.43
CA ALA A 59 -13.87 21.40 -13.32
C ALA A 59 -15.30 21.74 -13.74
N ALA A 60 -16.14 22.16 -12.80
CA ALA A 60 -17.52 22.56 -13.06
C ALA A 60 -17.62 23.75 -14.03
N ARG A 61 -16.76 24.77 -13.88
CA ARG A 61 -16.68 25.91 -14.83
C ARG A 61 -16.31 25.47 -16.24
N ALA A 62 -15.55 24.38 -16.35
CA ALA A 62 -15.16 23.78 -17.63
C ALA A 62 -16.17 22.72 -18.14
N GLY A 63 -17.33 22.60 -17.51
CA GLY A 63 -18.35 21.63 -17.87
C GLY A 63 -17.99 20.17 -17.52
N ARG A 64 -17.04 19.94 -16.61
CA ARG A 64 -16.57 18.61 -16.18
C ARG A 64 -16.93 18.35 -14.72
N THR A 65 -16.91 17.08 -14.34
CA THR A 65 -17.11 16.63 -12.95
C THR A 65 -15.78 16.25 -12.32
N ILE A 66 -15.69 16.23 -10.99
CA ILE A 66 -14.51 15.70 -10.26
C ILE A 66 -14.25 14.23 -10.66
N SER A 67 -15.30 13.44 -10.84
CA SER A 67 -15.17 12.04 -11.28
C SER A 67 -14.49 11.94 -12.66
N ALA A 68 -14.79 12.87 -13.57
CA ALA A 68 -14.12 12.93 -14.88
C ALA A 68 -12.65 13.29 -14.77
N GLU A 69 -12.27 14.18 -13.83
CA GLU A 69 -10.87 14.53 -13.55
C GLU A 69 -10.08 13.32 -12.99
N LEU A 70 -10.77 12.42 -12.28
CA LEU A 70 -10.17 11.23 -11.67
C LEU A 70 -10.29 9.98 -12.55
N ALA A 71 -10.90 10.05 -13.73
CA ALA A 71 -11.18 8.88 -14.58
C ALA A 71 -9.91 8.11 -15.01
N GLY A 72 -8.74 8.77 -15.03
CA GLY A 72 -7.44 8.15 -15.28
C GLY A 72 -6.81 7.45 -14.08
N PHE A 73 -7.39 7.62 -12.87
CA PHE A 73 -6.88 6.99 -11.66
C PHE A 73 -7.56 5.64 -11.46
N ARG A 74 -6.77 4.57 -11.50
CA ARG A 74 -7.23 3.20 -11.21
C ARG A 74 -6.58 2.73 -9.91
N ARG A 75 -7.41 2.42 -8.91
CA ARG A 75 -6.95 1.77 -7.70
C ARG A 75 -6.72 0.30 -7.99
N PHE A 76 -5.55 -0.21 -7.66
CA PHE A 76 -5.30 -1.64 -7.72
C PHE A 76 -6.05 -2.39 -6.62
N PRO A 77 -6.61 -3.56 -6.91
CA PRO A 77 -7.09 -4.49 -5.89
C PRO A 77 -6.02 -4.77 -4.84
N GLN A 78 -6.46 -4.95 -3.60
CA GLN A 78 -5.61 -5.30 -2.47
C GLN A 78 -6.25 -6.44 -1.69
N ILE A 79 -5.48 -7.46 -1.38
CA ILE A 79 -5.88 -8.56 -0.52
C ILE A 79 -5.04 -8.56 0.73
N LEU A 80 -5.70 -8.75 1.89
CA LEU A 80 -5.07 -8.94 3.19
C LEU A 80 -5.45 -10.31 3.74
N VAL A 81 -4.45 -11.19 3.91
CA VAL A 81 -4.62 -12.50 4.51
C VAL A 81 -3.86 -12.54 5.84
N ASN A 82 -4.55 -12.97 6.90
CA ASN A 82 -3.98 -13.19 8.22
C ASN A 82 -3.84 -14.70 8.45
N VAL A 83 -2.64 -15.16 8.80
CA VAL A 83 -2.35 -16.55 9.15
C VAL A 83 -1.94 -16.62 10.60
N ARG A 84 -2.62 -17.45 11.40
CA ARG A 84 -2.23 -17.72 12.79
C ARG A 84 -0.92 -18.49 12.81
N VAL A 85 0.01 -18.06 13.67
CA VAL A 85 1.36 -18.63 13.78
C VAL A 85 1.69 -18.98 15.22
N THR A 86 2.51 -20.01 15.40
CA THR A 86 2.98 -20.47 16.72
C THR A 86 4.23 -19.73 17.19
N SER A 87 5.00 -19.17 16.24
CA SER A 87 6.25 -18.45 16.49
C SER A 87 6.46 -17.38 15.42
N LYS A 88 7.43 -16.50 15.65
CA LYS A 88 7.74 -15.37 14.74
C LYS A 88 9.22 -15.30 14.37
N PRO A 89 9.82 -16.36 13.80
CA PRO A 89 11.19 -16.30 13.30
C PRO A 89 11.25 -15.38 12.07
N PRO A 90 12.42 -14.82 11.72
CA PRO A 90 12.59 -14.07 10.48
C PRO A 90 12.09 -14.89 9.27
N PHE A 91 11.26 -14.31 8.42
CA PHE A 91 10.72 -15.04 7.25
C PHE A 91 11.81 -15.54 6.30
N ALA A 92 12.96 -14.91 6.28
CA ALA A 92 14.13 -15.34 5.48
C ALA A 92 14.72 -16.67 5.96
N GLU A 93 14.53 -17.06 7.21
CA GLU A 93 14.98 -18.33 7.79
C GLU A 93 14.01 -19.48 7.50
N LEU A 94 12.79 -19.19 7.10
CA LEU A 94 11.76 -20.15 6.71
C LEU A 94 11.90 -20.43 5.21
N SER A 95 12.53 -21.54 4.86
CA SER A 95 12.92 -21.81 3.47
C SER A 95 11.77 -21.85 2.47
N GLY A 96 10.64 -22.47 2.85
CA GLY A 96 9.43 -22.56 2.04
C GLY A 96 8.72 -21.20 1.93
N VAL A 97 8.63 -20.46 3.04
CA VAL A 97 8.04 -19.11 3.05
C VAL A 97 8.88 -18.16 2.20
N ALA A 98 10.22 -18.20 2.33
CA ALA A 98 11.12 -17.37 1.54
C ALA A 98 11.04 -17.70 0.04
N ALA A 99 10.91 -18.99 -0.33
CA ALA A 99 10.71 -19.41 -1.70
C ALA A 99 9.35 -18.97 -2.25
N ALA A 100 8.29 -19.11 -1.46
CA ALA A 100 6.95 -18.65 -1.83
C ALA A 100 6.91 -17.12 -2.01
N ALA A 101 7.53 -16.36 -1.12
CA ALA A 101 7.60 -14.91 -1.22
C ALA A 101 8.28 -14.46 -2.53
N ARG A 102 9.44 -15.04 -2.88
CA ARG A 102 10.12 -14.76 -4.16
C ARG A 102 9.25 -15.10 -5.37
N ARG A 103 8.50 -16.21 -5.31
CA ARG A 103 7.57 -16.59 -6.37
C ARG A 103 6.43 -15.59 -6.52
N VAL A 104 5.89 -15.10 -5.40
CA VAL A 104 4.85 -14.06 -5.38
C VAL A 104 5.39 -12.77 -5.98
N GLU A 105 6.57 -12.30 -5.54
CA GLU A 105 7.21 -11.10 -6.07
C GLU A 105 7.48 -11.19 -7.57
N ALA A 106 7.97 -12.35 -8.03
CA ALA A 106 8.18 -12.60 -9.45
C ALA A 106 6.87 -12.60 -10.26
N GLY A 107 5.78 -13.14 -9.69
CA GLY A 107 4.45 -13.13 -10.32
C GLY A 107 3.81 -11.74 -10.38
N LEU A 108 4.11 -10.89 -9.41
CA LEU A 108 3.62 -9.50 -9.37
C LEU A 108 4.40 -8.57 -10.32
N GLY A 109 5.66 -8.88 -10.60
CA GLY A 109 6.52 -8.06 -11.43
C GLY A 109 6.63 -6.62 -10.92
N THR A 110 6.55 -5.66 -11.84
CA THR A 110 6.63 -4.21 -11.52
C THR A 110 5.28 -3.57 -11.20
N GLU A 111 4.18 -4.28 -11.46
CA GLU A 111 2.82 -3.74 -11.30
C GLU A 111 2.16 -4.13 -9.99
N GLY A 112 2.83 -4.95 -9.16
CA GLY A 112 2.29 -5.38 -7.89
C GLY A 112 3.22 -5.14 -6.71
N ARG A 113 2.72 -5.45 -5.51
CA ARG A 113 3.47 -5.30 -4.27
C ARG A 113 3.08 -6.38 -3.26
N LEU A 114 4.09 -6.99 -2.65
CA LEU A 114 3.95 -7.86 -1.48
C LEU A 114 4.42 -7.11 -0.22
N VAL A 115 3.62 -7.15 0.85
CA VAL A 115 4.05 -6.82 2.21
C VAL A 115 3.77 -8.01 3.11
N LEU A 116 4.85 -8.62 3.60
CA LEU A 116 4.81 -9.74 4.53
C LEU A 116 5.42 -9.30 5.86
N ARG A 117 4.63 -9.37 6.94
CA ARG A 117 5.07 -8.97 8.27
C ARG A 117 4.33 -9.70 9.37
N TYR A 118 4.90 -9.76 10.56
CA TYR A 118 4.17 -10.18 11.74
C TYR A 118 3.34 -9.03 12.34
N SER A 119 2.23 -9.39 12.96
CA SER A 119 1.52 -8.47 13.86
C SER A 119 2.35 -8.24 15.13
N GLY A 120 2.45 -6.98 15.57
CA GLY A 120 3.15 -6.63 16.80
C GLY A 120 2.44 -7.17 18.06
N THR A 121 1.12 -7.24 18.05
CA THR A 121 0.30 -7.56 19.23
C THR A 121 -0.36 -8.93 19.18
N GLU A 122 -0.51 -9.54 18.01
CA GLU A 122 -1.22 -10.80 17.80
C GLU A 122 -0.29 -11.88 17.27
N PRO A 123 -0.58 -13.18 17.49
CA PRO A 123 0.16 -14.30 16.91
C PRO A 123 -0.25 -14.51 15.44
N LEU A 124 -0.04 -13.51 14.61
CA LEU A 124 -0.43 -13.50 13.20
C LEU A 124 0.75 -13.10 12.29
N ALA A 125 0.90 -13.82 11.19
CA ALA A 125 1.57 -13.33 10.00
C ALA A 125 0.53 -12.64 9.10
N ARG A 126 0.85 -11.46 8.60
CA ARG A 126 0.00 -10.65 7.72
C ARG A 126 0.61 -10.60 6.33
N ILE A 127 -0.14 -11.06 5.35
CA ILE A 127 0.19 -11.03 3.93
C ILE A 127 -0.69 -9.96 3.31
N MET A 128 -0.10 -8.92 2.76
CA MET A 128 -0.82 -7.94 1.96
C MET A 128 -0.25 -7.95 0.55
N ILE A 129 -1.11 -8.15 -0.43
CA ILE A 129 -0.74 -8.14 -1.85
C ILE A 129 -1.62 -7.11 -2.57
N GLU A 130 -0.97 -6.26 -3.34
CA GLU A 130 -1.59 -5.34 -4.30
C GLU A 130 -1.19 -5.76 -5.71
N GLY A 131 -2.12 -5.66 -6.66
CA GLY A 131 -1.83 -5.96 -8.07
C GLY A 131 -3.01 -5.64 -8.98
N PRO A 132 -2.82 -5.68 -10.30
CA PRO A 132 -3.83 -5.23 -11.27
C PRO A 132 -5.04 -6.15 -11.38
N ASP A 133 -4.90 -7.43 -11.01
CA ASP A 133 -5.94 -8.45 -11.12
C ASP A 133 -6.22 -9.15 -9.80
N GLU A 134 -7.48 -9.08 -9.34
CA GLU A 134 -7.90 -9.59 -8.02
C GLU A 134 -7.78 -11.11 -7.91
N SER A 135 -8.06 -11.85 -8.97
CA SER A 135 -7.96 -13.32 -8.98
C SER A 135 -6.51 -13.75 -8.82
N SER A 136 -5.61 -13.15 -9.61
CA SER A 136 -4.18 -13.44 -9.57
C SER A 136 -3.56 -13.16 -8.20
N ILE A 137 -3.88 -12.01 -7.58
CA ILE A 137 -3.35 -11.70 -6.24
C ILE A 137 -3.95 -12.61 -5.16
N GLY A 138 -5.18 -13.09 -5.35
CA GLY A 138 -5.82 -14.08 -4.48
C GLY A 138 -5.09 -15.42 -4.48
N GLU A 139 -4.75 -15.93 -5.67
CA GLU A 139 -3.98 -17.16 -5.82
C GLU A 139 -2.58 -17.05 -5.19
N LEU A 140 -1.89 -15.93 -5.47
CA LEU A 140 -0.57 -15.65 -4.90
C LEU A 140 -0.60 -15.54 -3.37
N ALA A 141 -1.63 -14.90 -2.82
CA ALA A 141 -1.82 -14.84 -1.37
C ALA A 141 -2.07 -16.23 -0.76
N GLY A 142 -2.82 -17.08 -1.45
CA GLY A 142 -3.05 -18.48 -1.06
C GLY A 142 -1.76 -19.27 -0.98
N VAL A 143 -0.93 -19.21 -2.01
CA VAL A 143 0.38 -19.91 -2.05
C VAL A 143 1.27 -19.51 -0.86
N LEU A 144 1.35 -18.23 -0.53
CA LEU A 144 2.17 -17.76 0.59
C LEU A 144 1.55 -18.11 1.94
N ALA A 145 0.22 -18.03 2.06
CA ALA A 145 -0.48 -18.43 3.28
C ALA A 145 -0.28 -19.91 3.60
N ASP A 146 -0.33 -20.78 2.59
CA ASP A 146 -0.11 -22.21 2.76
C ASP A 146 1.34 -22.53 3.16
N ALA A 147 2.33 -21.88 2.59
CA ALA A 147 3.72 -22.01 3.01
C ALA A 147 3.91 -21.62 4.49
N ILE A 148 3.29 -20.51 4.93
CA ILE A 148 3.35 -20.09 6.34
C ILE A 148 2.64 -21.12 7.25
N ARG A 149 1.49 -21.62 6.86
CA ARG A 149 0.77 -22.65 7.64
C ARG A 149 1.58 -23.93 7.81
N GLN A 150 2.29 -24.34 6.76
CA GLN A 150 3.11 -25.55 6.79
C GLN A 150 4.32 -25.44 7.71
N GLU A 151 4.98 -24.30 7.78
CA GLU A 151 6.21 -24.16 8.57
C GLU A 151 5.98 -23.67 10.01
N ILE A 152 5.04 -22.75 10.20
CA ILE A 152 4.82 -22.10 11.51
C ILE A 152 3.33 -21.90 11.84
N GLY A 153 2.41 -22.52 11.10
CA GLY A 153 0.98 -22.37 11.36
C GLY A 153 0.57 -22.93 12.72
N ALA A 154 -0.35 -22.26 13.40
CA ALA A 154 -1.02 -22.82 14.56
C ALA A 154 -2.02 -23.88 14.09
N VAL A 155 -1.98 -25.05 14.71
CA VAL A 155 -3.00 -26.10 14.53
C VAL A 155 -4.31 -25.53 15.07
N SER A 156 -5.37 -25.56 14.26
CA SER A 156 -6.72 -25.13 14.64
C SER A 156 -7.35 -26.14 15.59
#